data_3b5cd1d16fced8f4ffd69b19de515611
#
_entry.id   3b5cd1d16fced8f4ffd69b19de515611
#
_cell.length_a   1.000
_cell.length_b   1.000
_cell.length_c   1.000
_cell.angle_alpha   90.00
_cell.angle_beta   90.00
_cell.angle_gamma   90.00
#
_symmetry.space_group_name_H-M   'P 1'
#
loop_
_entity.id
_entity.type
_entity.pdbx_description
1 polymer ?
#
loop_
_entity_poly.entity_id
_entity_poly.type
_entity_poly.pdbx_seq_one_letter_code
_entity_poly.pdbx_strand_id
1 'polypeptide(L)'
;MRQRRDVAALMAATLTDPTTTHAAATETTSKAPDYSRFDWMDHWYPVAWTRDLPVDAVTKVTLFDVDYCVVNRGEREPLALEDKCPHRLAALSEGRLTAQGYVQCAYHGWSFDASGACKSTIRSAASTALCATAVPCRVEQGLLWLFPGAAAGRDPESVAPPRVPEMDDPAFKCTTTVRDLPIDYALLVENILDPDHFLFAHQAAPMDIYSASKESPQTVTVEEPSPGCYAISSAVAAVPKLATNDQKTAMAVVTGMSRRFSTRPCCRRALDSLLDFHTGIADGDSLTAKSTFRPPCAIATGRRDAAGATKFQQTFWLCPTGVGRTRFMAAGVGRLPFSIPRWLQHVGLNNFLDQDTHLLATQQPYVLQAEYDAAKAGAPLVRRQLYKYSSPTERILVEVGKFMDAAVPKTPNRYAEPLKLLAPCPPRETTLDRYAQHTQVCPDSRGAVRNAKALRLVSWAAAATVAAGRVARLGSVARAAASPAALGLAALGYAAHAFVGEFAFKYGSAKRDRDLR
;
A
#
# COMPACT_ATOMS: atom_id res chain seq x y z
N MET A 1 -20.28 -8.14 35.07
CA MET A 1 -21.59 -7.53 34.74
C MET A 1 -21.81 -6.11 35.29
N ARG A 2 -20.99 -5.56 36.16
CA ARG A 2 -21.13 -4.16 36.67
C ARG A 2 -20.45 -3.09 35.81
N GLN A 3 -19.44 -3.40 35.03
CA GLN A 3 -18.72 -2.44 34.18
C GLN A 3 -19.44 -2.02 32.87
N ARG A 4 -20.51 -2.69 32.48
CA ARG A 4 -21.28 -2.34 31.25
C ARG A 4 -22.38 -1.30 31.43
N ARG A 5 -22.72 -0.92 32.68
CA ARG A 5 -23.76 0.09 32.93
C ARG A 5 -23.24 1.52 33.01
N ASP A 6 -21.95 1.72 33.23
CA ASP A 6 -21.38 3.06 33.38
C ASP A 6 -21.05 3.77 32.07
N VAL A 7 -20.92 3.02 30.97
CA VAL A 7 -20.65 3.60 29.63
C VAL A 7 -21.91 4.22 29.00
N ALA A 8 -23.09 3.67 29.29
CA ALA A 8 -24.35 4.20 28.77
C ALA A 8 -24.81 5.51 29.47
N ALA A 9 -24.40 5.70 30.71
CA ALA A 9 -24.73 6.91 31.48
C ALA A 9 -23.81 8.10 31.17
N LEU A 10 -22.58 7.85 30.63
CA LEU A 10 -21.65 8.91 30.27
C LEU A 10 -21.96 9.56 28.92
N MET A 11 -22.79 8.93 28.09
CA MET A 11 -23.17 9.46 26.76
C MET A 11 -24.34 10.43 26.75
N ALA A 12 -25.02 10.63 27.90
CA ALA A 12 -26.23 11.48 27.96
C ALA A 12 -25.99 12.91 28.46
N ALA A 13 -24.79 13.30 28.82
CA ALA A 13 -24.54 14.54 29.56
C ALA A 13 -23.43 15.44 28.97
N THR A 14 -23.39 15.70 27.67
CA THR A 14 -22.67 16.88 27.15
C THR A 14 -23.09 17.21 25.72
N LEU A 15 -24.21 17.88 25.57
CA LEU A 15 -24.54 18.67 24.38
C LEU A 15 -24.79 20.12 24.85
N THR A 16 -23.73 20.89 25.00
CA THR A 16 -23.79 22.35 24.98
C THR A 16 -22.75 22.85 23.99
N ASP A 17 -23.25 23.49 22.96
CA ASP A 17 -22.54 24.07 21.83
C ASP A 17 -21.79 25.34 22.27
N PRO A 18 -20.46 25.46 22.08
CA PRO A 18 -19.80 26.75 22.19
C PRO A 18 -19.75 27.40 20.81
N THR A 19 -20.64 28.32 20.54
CA THR A 19 -20.53 29.33 19.48
C THR A 19 -19.23 30.11 19.62
N THR A 20 -18.23 29.74 18.82
CA THR A 20 -17.04 30.55 18.62
C THR A 20 -17.02 31.03 17.17
N THR A 21 -17.26 32.32 17.01
CA THR A 21 -17.12 33.07 15.77
C THR A 21 -15.67 32.97 15.24
N HIS A 22 -15.47 32.22 14.18
CA HIS A 22 -14.23 32.22 13.40
C HIS A 22 -14.46 32.91 12.05
N ALA A 23 -13.55 33.80 11.71
CA ALA A 23 -13.50 34.55 10.46
C ALA A 23 -13.67 33.65 9.24
N ALA A 24 -14.59 34.00 8.37
CA ALA A 24 -14.94 33.31 7.14
C ALA A 24 -13.76 33.30 6.17
N ALA A 25 -13.16 32.13 5.97
CA ALA A 25 -12.48 31.84 4.73
C ALA A 25 -13.57 31.57 3.68
N THR A 26 -13.46 32.23 2.54
CA THR A 26 -14.40 32.20 1.42
C THR A 26 -14.72 30.74 1.01
N GLU A 27 -15.86 30.24 1.46
CA GLU A 27 -16.45 29.02 0.95
C GLU A 27 -17.01 29.30 -0.44
N THR A 28 -16.41 28.70 -1.46
CA THR A 28 -17.10 28.51 -2.73
C THR A 28 -18.20 27.49 -2.47
N THR A 29 -19.42 27.95 -2.40
CA THR A 29 -20.62 27.13 -2.24
C THR A 29 -20.90 26.33 -3.50
N SER A 30 -20.17 25.26 -3.77
CA SER A 30 -20.67 24.19 -4.61
C SER A 30 -21.59 23.32 -3.73
N LYS A 31 -22.74 22.92 -4.26
CA LYS A 31 -23.66 21.98 -3.60
C LYS A 31 -22.85 20.74 -3.22
N ALA A 32 -22.87 20.37 -1.93
CA ALA A 32 -22.14 19.21 -1.45
C ALA A 32 -22.48 17.96 -2.30
N PRO A 33 -21.49 17.17 -2.72
CA PRO A 33 -21.72 15.97 -3.53
C PRO A 33 -22.64 15.00 -2.81
N ASP A 34 -23.52 14.36 -3.56
CA ASP A 34 -24.38 13.30 -3.05
C ASP A 34 -23.64 11.96 -3.10
N TYR A 35 -22.85 11.66 -2.07
CA TYR A 35 -22.09 10.41 -1.97
C TYR A 35 -22.98 9.16 -1.93
N SER A 36 -24.29 9.30 -1.68
CA SER A 36 -25.23 8.17 -1.71
C SER A 36 -25.38 7.59 -3.13
N ARG A 37 -25.02 8.32 -4.16
CA ARG A 37 -25.06 7.89 -5.56
C ARG A 37 -23.83 7.10 -6.00
N PHE A 38 -22.79 7.01 -5.16
CA PHE A 38 -21.58 6.25 -5.48
C PHE A 38 -21.88 4.77 -5.61
N ASP A 39 -21.42 4.16 -6.72
CA ASP A 39 -21.54 2.72 -6.99
C ASP A 39 -20.15 2.12 -7.21
N TRP A 40 -19.75 1.17 -6.37
CA TRP A 40 -18.48 0.48 -6.47
C TRP A 40 -18.30 -0.28 -7.79
N MET A 41 -19.37 -0.69 -8.42
CA MET A 41 -19.31 -1.49 -9.66
C MET A 41 -19.07 -0.64 -10.91
N ASP A 42 -19.13 0.69 -10.81
CA ASP A 42 -18.90 1.61 -11.92
C ASP A 42 -17.43 2.03 -12.06
N HIS A 43 -16.47 1.28 -11.49
CA HIS A 43 -15.08 1.69 -11.41
C HIS A 43 -14.07 0.60 -11.75
N TRP A 44 -12.89 1.04 -12.20
CA TRP A 44 -11.71 0.20 -12.38
C TRP A 44 -10.94 0.06 -11.06
N TYR A 45 -10.42 -1.16 -10.82
CA TYR A 45 -9.64 -1.48 -9.63
C TYR A 45 -8.26 -1.99 -10.01
N PRO A 46 -7.16 -1.42 -9.49
CA PRO A 46 -5.82 -1.93 -9.69
C PRO A 46 -5.64 -3.18 -8.84
N VAL A 47 -5.18 -4.27 -9.43
CA VAL A 47 -5.04 -5.55 -8.71
C VAL A 47 -3.61 -6.01 -8.58
N ALA A 48 -2.70 -5.55 -9.44
CA ALA A 48 -1.28 -5.88 -9.37
C ALA A 48 -0.44 -4.93 -10.22
N TRP A 49 0.85 -4.78 -9.89
CA TRP A 49 1.85 -4.31 -10.84
C TRP A 49 2.14 -5.41 -11.85
N THR A 50 2.12 -5.12 -13.15
CA THR A 50 2.39 -6.12 -14.20
C THR A 50 3.79 -6.71 -14.07
N ARG A 51 4.77 -5.92 -13.64
CA ARG A 51 6.13 -6.39 -13.36
C ARG A 51 6.24 -7.39 -12.19
N ASP A 52 5.23 -7.46 -11.32
CA ASP A 52 5.17 -8.41 -10.20
C ASP A 52 4.47 -9.72 -10.60
N LEU A 53 3.81 -9.74 -11.75
CA LEU A 53 3.15 -10.91 -12.31
C LEU A 53 4.06 -11.64 -13.31
N PRO A 54 4.20 -12.96 -13.23
CA PRO A 54 4.90 -13.72 -14.25
C PRO A 54 4.18 -13.58 -15.59
N VAL A 55 4.96 -13.47 -16.67
CA VAL A 55 4.40 -13.42 -18.02
C VAL A 55 3.92 -14.82 -18.45
N ASP A 56 2.78 -14.86 -19.14
CA ASP A 56 2.14 -16.08 -19.64
C ASP A 56 1.90 -17.16 -18.57
N ALA A 57 1.61 -16.73 -17.34
CA ALA A 57 1.22 -17.62 -16.25
C ALA A 57 -0.10 -17.15 -15.63
N VAL A 58 -0.93 -18.12 -15.25
CA VAL A 58 -2.18 -17.84 -14.53
C VAL A 58 -1.85 -17.45 -13.10
N THR A 59 -2.40 -16.33 -12.64
CA THR A 59 -2.16 -15.79 -11.29
C THR A 59 -3.50 -15.44 -10.65
N LYS A 60 -3.65 -15.78 -9.38
CA LYS A 60 -4.82 -15.41 -8.59
C LYS A 60 -4.71 -14.00 -8.05
N VAL A 61 -5.78 -13.21 -8.17
CA VAL A 61 -5.97 -11.94 -7.49
C VAL A 61 -7.36 -11.92 -6.86
N THR A 62 -7.54 -11.13 -5.81
CA THR A 62 -8.82 -11.03 -5.09
C THR A 62 -9.29 -9.58 -5.06
N LEU A 63 -10.57 -9.35 -5.31
CA LEU A 63 -11.24 -8.05 -5.21
C LEU A 63 -12.63 -8.27 -4.61
N PHE A 64 -12.99 -7.57 -3.53
CA PHE A 64 -14.27 -7.68 -2.83
C PHE A 64 -14.64 -9.10 -2.38
N ASP A 65 -13.67 -9.86 -1.85
CA ASP A 65 -13.83 -11.28 -1.50
C ASP A 65 -14.21 -12.19 -2.69
N VAL A 66 -14.03 -11.72 -3.93
CA VAL A 66 -14.15 -12.54 -5.15
C VAL A 66 -12.76 -12.78 -5.73
N ASP A 67 -12.46 -14.04 -6.01
CA ASP A 67 -11.20 -14.43 -6.64
C ASP A 67 -11.32 -14.37 -8.17
N TYR A 68 -10.25 -13.89 -8.80
CA TYR A 68 -10.09 -13.83 -10.25
C TYR A 68 -8.78 -14.48 -10.64
N CYS A 69 -8.77 -15.20 -11.75
CA CYS A 69 -7.55 -15.61 -12.41
C CYS A 69 -7.18 -14.58 -13.49
N VAL A 70 -5.96 -14.06 -13.42
CA VAL A 70 -5.43 -13.09 -14.37
C VAL A 70 -4.20 -13.64 -15.06
N VAL A 71 -3.99 -13.22 -16.32
CA VAL A 71 -2.79 -13.55 -17.09
C VAL A 71 -2.16 -12.28 -17.60
N ASN A 72 -0.93 -12.00 -17.15
CA ASN A 72 -0.07 -10.98 -17.74
C ASN A 72 0.53 -11.56 -19.04
N ARG A 73 0.19 -10.96 -20.18
CA ARG A 73 0.61 -11.45 -21.50
C ARG A 73 1.71 -10.59 -22.15
N GLY A 74 2.46 -9.84 -21.31
CA GLY A 74 3.50 -8.92 -21.76
C GLY A 74 2.90 -7.73 -22.52
N GLU A 75 3.29 -7.57 -23.79
CA GLU A 75 2.78 -6.48 -24.66
C GLU A 75 1.37 -6.76 -25.23
N ARG A 76 0.88 -7.99 -25.09
CA ARG A 76 -0.47 -8.37 -25.54
C ARG A 76 -1.50 -7.99 -24.48
N GLU A 77 -2.76 -7.83 -24.92
CA GLU A 77 -3.88 -7.57 -24.01
C GLU A 77 -3.94 -8.63 -22.89
N PRO A 78 -4.06 -8.23 -21.62
CA PRO A 78 -4.18 -9.15 -20.50
C PRO A 78 -5.48 -9.96 -20.61
N LEU A 79 -5.60 -11.00 -19.78
CA LEU A 79 -6.80 -11.80 -19.68
C LEU A 79 -7.20 -11.89 -18.22
N ALA A 80 -8.51 -11.77 -17.93
CA ALA A 80 -9.06 -12.01 -16.60
C ALA A 80 -10.38 -12.76 -16.68
N LEU A 81 -10.52 -13.78 -15.82
CA LEU A 81 -11.76 -14.53 -15.64
C LEU A 81 -12.06 -14.61 -14.13
N GLU A 82 -13.34 -14.76 -13.77
CA GLU A 82 -13.67 -15.19 -12.42
C GLU A 82 -12.97 -16.51 -12.12
N ASP A 83 -12.36 -16.66 -10.95
CA ASP A 83 -11.53 -17.83 -10.62
C ASP A 83 -12.38 -19.07 -10.28
N LYS A 84 -13.26 -19.41 -11.22
CA LYS A 84 -14.23 -20.48 -11.04
C LYS A 84 -14.53 -21.16 -12.37
N CYS A 85 -14.15 -22.42 -12.48
CA CYS A 85 -14.44 -23.24 -13.65
C CYS A 85 -15.95 -23.59 -13.68
N PRO A 86 -16.69 -23.31 -14.78
CA PRO A 86 -18.11 -23.58 -14.85
C PRO A 86 -18.47 -25.09 -14.78
N HIS A 87 -17.50 -25.97 -14.99
CA HIS A 87 -17.74 -27.41 -14.92
C HIS A 87 -18.04 -27.90 -13.50
N ARG A 88 -17.15 -27.66 -12.54
CA ARG A 88 -17.29 -28.11 -11.14
C ARG A 88 -16.68 -27.12 -10.14
N LEU A 89 -16.66 -25.85 -10.47
CA LEU A 89 -16.30 -24.73 -9.61
C LEU A 89 -14.85 -24.75 -9.08
N ALA A 90 -13.96 -25.56 -9.68
CA ALA A 90 -12.55 -25.56 -9.32
C ALA A 90 -11.91 -24.24 -9.73
N ALA A 91 -10.92 -23.77 -8.94
CA ALA A 91 -10.19 -22.56 -9.23
C ALA A 91 -9.43 -22.68 -10.57
N LEU A 92 -9.60 -21.70 -11.46
CA LEU A 92 -8.89 -21.61 -12.73
C LEU A 92 -7.43 -21.17 -12.53
N SER A 93 -7.14 -20.45 -11.45
CA SER A 93 -5.79 -20.03 -11.07
C SER A 93 -4.85 -21.17 -10.71
N GLU A 94 -5.39 -22.34 -10.33
CA GLU A 94 -4.61 -23.57 -10.13
C GLU A 94 -4.26 -24.26 -11.45
N GLY A 95 -4.75 -23.72 -12.56
CA GLY A 95 -4.56 -24.26 -13.90
C GLY A 95 -3.28 -23.76 -14.57
N ARG A 96 -3.32 -23.74 -15.88
CA ARG A 96 -2.19 -23.30 -16.72
C ARG A 96 -2.64 -22.57 -17.96
N LEU A 97 -1.73 -21.86 -18.60
CA LEU A 97 -1.94 -21.31 -19.93
C LEU A 97 -1.54 -22.35 -20.99
N THR A 98 -2.42 -22.57 -21.99
CA THR A 98 -2.10 -23.44 -23.13
C THR A 98 -1.22 -22.69 -24.14
N ALA A 99 -0.60 -23.42 -25.10
CA ALA A 99 0.17 -22.80 -26.18
C ALA A 99 -0.64 -21.82 -27.04
N GLN A 100 -1.98 -22.00 -27.10
CA GLN A 100 -2.92 -21.10 -27.80
C GLN A 100 -3.29 -19.87 -26.96
N GLY A 101 -2.82 -19.76 -25.71
CA GLY A 101 -3.12 -18.66 -24.80
C GLY A 101 -4.47 -18.78 -24.09
N TYR A 102 -5.01 -19.98 -23.96
CA TYR A 102 -6.25 -20.25 -23.20
C TYR A 102 -5.93 -20.65 -21.76
N VAL A 103 -6.76 -20.24 -20.82
CA VAL A 103 -6.71 -20.71 -19.43
C VAL A 103 -7.29 -22.12 -19.37
N GLN A 104 -6.48 -23.10 -18.98
CA GLN A 104 -6.89 -24.50 -18.86
C GLN A 104 -7.03 -24.90 -17.39
N CYS A 105 -8.23 -25.32 -17.02
CA CYS A 105 -8.54 -25.83 -15.68
C CYS A 105 -7.71 -27.09 -15.37
N ALA A 106 -7.04 -27.11 -14.20
CA ALA A 106 -6.22 -28.25 -13.77
C ALA A 106 -7.05 -29.52 -13.50
N TYR A 107 -8.36 -29.36 -13.19
CA TYR A 107 -9.17 -30.50 -12.73
C TYR A 107 -9.60 -31.42 -13.89
N HIS A 108 -10.14 -30.86 -14.99
CA HIS A 108 -10.62 -31.68 -16.11
C HIS A 108 -10.20 -31.14 -17.49
N GLY A 109 -9.20 -30.25 -17.55
CA GLY A 109 -8.59 -29.79 -18.80
C GLY A 109 -9.48 -28.88 -19.67
N TRP A 110 -10.64 -28.42 -19.18
CA TRP A 110 -11.45 -27.45 -19.91
C TRP A 110 -10.67 -26.15 -20.11
N SER A 111 -10.73 -25.61 -21.31
CA SER A 111 -9.92 -24.42 -21.68
C SER A 111 -10.80 -23.28 -22.12
N PHE A 112 -10.47 -22.05 -21.66
CA PHE A 112 -11.25 -20.85 -21.88
C PHE A 112 -10.38 -19.74 -22.47
N ASP A 113 -10.91 -19.02 -23.44
CA ASP A 113 -10.24 -17.83 -23.99
C ASP A 113 -10.51 -16.56 -23.17
N ALA A 114 -10.04 -15.40 -23.66
CA ALA A 114 -10.20 -14.10 -22.98
C ALA A 114 -11.66 -13.66 -22.85
N SER A 115 -12.55 -14.13 -23.72
CA SER A 115 -13.99 -13.87 -23.63
C SER A 115 -14.72 -14.82 -22.65
N GLY A 116 -13.99 -15.77 -22.05
CA GLY A 116 -14.56 -16.84 -21.23
C GLY A 116 -15.13 -18.00 -22.03
N ALA A 117 -15.13 -17.95 -23.36
CA ALA A 117 -15.67 -19.01 -24.19
C ALA A 117 -14.87 -20.31 -24.04
N CYS A 118 -15.58 -21.41 -23.84
CA CYS A 118 -14.96 -22.73 -23.76
C CYS A 118 -14.44 -23.17 -25.13
N LYS A 119 -13.13 -23.40 -25.26
CA LYS A 119 -12.46 -23.80 -26.50
C LYS A 119 -12.25 -25.30 -26.61
N SER A 120 -12.12 -26.00 -25.50
CA SER A 120 -11.97 -27.45 -25.49
C SER A 120 -12.47 -28.07 -24.19
N THR A 121 -13.00 -29.27 -24.30
CA THR A 121 -13.29 -30.19 -23.20
C THR A 121 -12.61 -31.52 -23.49
N ILE A 122 -12.61 -32.46 -22.53
CA ILE A 122 -11.99 -33.78 -22.73
C ILE A 122 -12.60 -34.60 -23.88
N ARG A 123 -13.87 -34.39 -24.17
CA ARG A 123 -14.65 -35.28 -25.07
C ARG A 123 -15.38 -34.59 -26.20
N SER A 124 -15.43 -33.29 -26.26
CA SER A 124 -16.14 -32.53 -27.28
C SER A 124 -15.44 -31.26 -27.67
N ALA A 125 -15.63 -30.81 -28.89
CA ALA A 125 -15.32 -29.47 -29.32
C ALA A 125 -16.11 -28.44 -28.51
N ALA A 126 -15.70 -27.20 -28.58
CA ALA A 126 -16.24 -26.05 -27.88
C ALA A 126 -17.77 -26.05 -27.76
N SER A 127 -18.28 -25.75 -26.57
CA SER A 127 -19.69 -25.48 -26.33
C SER A 127 -19.86 -24.02 -25.90
N THR A 128 -20.65 -23.26 -26.65
CA THR A 128 -20.97 -21.86 -26.32
C THR A 128 -21.86 -21.73 -25.07
N ALA A 129 -22.45 -22.84 -24.58
CA ALA A 129 -23.28 -22.84 -23.39
C ALA A 129 -22.50 -22.93 -22.07
N LEU A 130 -21.19 -23.15 -22.11
CA LEU A 130 -20.34 -23.45 -20.94
C LEU A 130 -19.18 -22.46 -20.86
N CYS A 131 -19.48 -21.16 -20.62
CA CYS A 131 -18.48 -20.11 -20.55
C CYS A 131 -18.03 -19.86 -19.10
N ALA A 132 -16.75 -19.57 -18.91
CA ALA A 132 -16.27 -18.89 -17.71
C ALA A 132 -16.66 -17.41 -17.75
N THR A 133 -16.83 -16.77 -16.60
CA THR A 133 -17.15 -15.35 -16.54
C THR A 133 -15.90 -14.53 -16.85
N ALA A 134 -15.89 -13.86 -18.00
CA ALA A 134 -14.83 -12.93 -18.36
C ALA A 134 -15.00 -11.60 -17.63
N VAL A 135 -13.87 -10.98 -17.27
CA VAL A 135 -13.84 -9.70 -16.59
C VAL A 135 -12.98 -8.73 -17.43
N PRO A 136 -13.50 -7.56 -17.81
CA PRO A 136 -12.71 -6.57 -18.51
C PRO A 136 -11.46 -6.22 -17.71
N CYS A 137 -10.31 -6.25 -18.37
CA CYS A 137 -9.04 -5.92 -17.77
C CYS A 137 -8.17 -5.14 -18.77
N ARG A 138 -7.34 -4.24 -18.26
CA ARG A 138 -6.39 -3.46 -19.06
C ARG A 138 -5.13 -3.15 -18.26
N VAL A 139 -4.07 -2.78 -18.95
CA VAL A 139 -2.84 -2.29 -18.35
C VAL A 139 -2.75 -0.78 -18.54
N GLU A 140 -2.66 -0.05 -17.44
CA GLU A 140 -2.43 1.39 -17.44
C GLU A 140 -1.30 1.74 -16.47
N GLN A 141 -0.28 2.46 -16.97
CA GLN A 141 0.90 2.89 -16.20
C GLN A 141 1.58 1.75 -15.41
N GLY A 142 1.62 0.54 -15.98
CA GLY A 142 2.22 -0.64 -15.38
C GLY A 142 1.37 -1.34 -14.32
N LEU A 143 0.15 -0.89 -14.07
CA LEU A 143 -0.84 -1.56 -13.23
C LEU A 143 -1.80 -2.38 -14.10
N LEU A 144 -2.13 -3.58 -13.65
CA LEU A 144 -3.25 -4.38 -14.16
C LEU A 144 -4.52 -3.97 -13.43
N TRP A 145 -5.53 -3.56 -14.20
CA TRP A 145 -6.83 -3.11 -13.73
C TRP A 145 -7.92 -4.09 -14.10
N LEU A 146 -8.88 -4.29 -13.21
CA LEU A 146 -10.11 -5.04 -13.43
C LEU A 146 -11.34 -4.12 -13.33
N PHE A 147 -12.36 -4.40 -14.15
CA PHE A 147 -13.66 -3.74 -14.07
C PHE A 147 -14.74 -4.79 -13.72
N PRO A 148 -15.08 -4.94 -12.43
CA PRO A 148 -15.97 -6.00 -11.98
C PRO A 148 -17.43 -5.80 -12.40
N GLY A 149 -17.84 -4.56 -12.70
CA GLY A 149 -19.22 -4.19 -12.99
C GLY A 149 -19.77 -4.69 -14.31
N ALA A 150 -18.93 -5.16 -15.23
CA ALA A 150 -19.36 -5.64 -16.54
C ALA A 150 -20.36 -6.82 -16.45
N ALA A 151 -20.19 -7.71 -15.47
CA ALA A 151 -21.11 -8.81 -15.22
C ALA A 151 -22.52 -8.32 -14.81
N ALA A 152 -22.63 -7.11 -14.25
CA ALA A 152 -23.88 -6.42 -13.92
C ALA A 152 -24.35 -5.45 -15.02
N GLY A 153 -23.79 -5.56 -16.25
CA GLY A 153 -24.18 -4.75 -17.39
C GLY A 153 -23.62 -3.31 -17.38
N ARG A 154 -22.60 -3.02 -16.56
CA ARG A 154 -21.92 -1.72 -16.56
C ARG A 154 -20.93 -1.64 -17.71
N ASP A 155 -20.80 -0.45 -18.30
CA ASP A 155 -19.88 -0.19 -19.41
C ASP A 155 -18.47 0.17 -18.89
N PRO A 156 -17.43 -0.64 -19.16
CA PRO A 156 -16.07 -0.35 -18.74
C PRO A 156 -15.48 0.89 -19.43
N GLU A 157 -16.02 1.32 -20.56
CA GLU A 157 -15.54 2.52 -21.27
C GLU A 157 -16.19 3.83 -20.74
N SER A 158 -17.18 3.72 -19.86
CA SER A 158 -17.82 4.89 -19.23
C SER A 158 -16.89 5.66 -18.28
N VAL A 159 -15.84 5.02 -17.77
CA VAL A 159 -14.85 5.60 -16.86
C VAL A 159 -13.46 5.06 -17.16
N ALA A 160 -12.45 5.92 -17.14
CA ALA A 160 -11.05 5.51 -17.28
C ALA A 160 -10.38 5.30 -15.92
N PRO A 161 -9.40 4.38 -15.82
CA PRO A 161 -8.53 4.30 -14.65
C PRO A 161 -7.85 5.65 -14.37
N PRO A 162 -7.70 6.05 -13.09
CA PRO A 162 -7.03 7.30 -12.76
C PRO A 162 -5.55 7.24 -13.14
N ARG A 163 -5.07 8.27 -13.86
CA ARG A 163 -3.66 8.39 -14.29
C ARG A 163 -2.89 9.38 -13.44
N VAL A 164 -1.59 9.18 -13.36
CA VAL A 164 -0.62 10.05 -12.71
C VAL A 164 0.29 10.62 -13.80
N PRO A 165 0.13 11.87 -14.22
CA PRO A 165 0.87 12.43 -15.35
C PRO A 165 2.40 12.33 -15.21
N GLU A 166 2.90 12.50 -14.00
CA GLU A 166 4.32 12.41 -13.70
C GLU A 166 4.93 11.01 -13.91
N MET A 167 4.12 9.95 -13.96
CA MET A 167 4.59 8.60 -14.29
C MET A 167 4.87 8.41 -15.77
N ASP A 168 4.27 9.24 -16.62
CA ASP A 168 4.47 9.20 -18.07
C ASP A 168 5.58 10.16 -18.53
N ASP A 169 6.04 11.05 -17.63
CA ASP A 169 7.11 12.02 -17.93
C ASP A 169 8.50 11.38 -17.71
N PRO A 170 9.35 11.24 -18.76
CA PRO A 170 10.67 10.63 -18.64
C PRO A 170 11.64 11.40 -17.72
N ALA A 171 11.34 12.67 -17.39
CA ALA A 171 12.12 13.46 -16.44
C ALA A 171 11.98 12.95 -15.01
N PHE A 172 10.96 12.15 -14.72
CA PHE A 172 10.75 11.57 -13.41
C PHE A 172 11.18 10.11 -13.35
N LYS A 173 11.65 9.69 -12.19
CA LYS A 173 11.88 8.27 -11.86
C LYS A 173 10.77 7.79 -10.95
N CYS A 174 10.27 6.60 -11.26
CA CYS A 174 9.18 5.99 -10.53
C CYS A 174 9.68 4.79 -9.71
N THR A 175 9.32 4.75 -8.45
CA THR A 175 9.54 3.61 -7.55
C THR A 175 8.19 3.04 -7.16
N THR A 176 8.02 1.74 -7.37
CA THR A 176 6.75 1.07 -7.09
C THR A 176 6.87 0.06 -5.96
N THR A 177 5.83 -0.07 -5.15
CA THR A 177 5.73 -1.11 -4.12
C THR A 177 4.35 -1.75 -4.09
N VAL A 178 4.27 -2.93 -3.49
CA VAL A 178 3.03 -3.67 -3.23
C VAL A 178 3.10 -4.31 -1.86
N ARG A 179 1.99 -4.29 -1.12
CA ARG A 179 1.87 -5.02 0.15
C ARG A 179 0.40 -5.40 0.40
N ASP A 180 0.17 -6.66 0.76
CA ASP A 180 -1.14 -7.16 1.17
C ASP A 180 -1.29 -6.92 2.68
N LEU A 181 -2.08 -5.91 3.04
CA LEU A 181 -2.25 -5.48 4.43
C LEU A 181 -3.52 -6.11 5.04
N PRO A 182 -3.44 -6.64 6.27
CA PRO A 182 -4.61 -7.11 7.01
C PRO A 182 -5.36 -5.94 7.65
N ILE A 183 -5.65 -4.93 6.84
CA ILE A 183 -6.29 -3.66 7.23
C ILE A 183 -7.46 -3.40 6.29
N ASP A 184 -8.57 -2.99 6.86
CA ASP A 184 -9.75 -2.60 6.10
C ASP A 184 -9.48 -1.38 5.22
N TYR A 185 -10.06 -1.39 4.04
CA TYR A 185 -9.89 -0.34 3.04
C TYR A 185 -10.19 1.06 3.60
N ALA A 186 -11.30 1.23 4.33
CA ALA A 186 -11.71 2.53 4.83
C ALA A 186 -10.69 3.10 5.84
N LEU A 187 -10.20 2.25 6.76
CA LEU A 187 -9.17 2.63 7.74
C LEU A 187 -7.86 3.04 7.08
N LEU A 188 -7.50 2.34 6.01
CA LEU A 188 -6.26 2.64 5.30
C LEU A 188 -6.36 3.95 4.52
N VAL A 189 -7.53 4.25 3.92
CA VAL A 189 -7.77 5.56 3.29
C VAL A 189 -7.70 6.69 4.31
N GLU A 190 -8.36 6.53 5.45
CA GLU A 190 -8.33 7.51 6.54
C GLU A 190 -6.90 7.74 7.03
N ASN A 191 -6.12 6.68 7.26
CA ASN A 191 -4.72 6.78 7.70
C ASN A 191 -3.84 7.54 6.69
N ILE A 192 -3.90 7.20 5.39
CA ILE A 192 -3.07 7.87 4.38
C ILE A 192 -3.40 9.36 4.24
N LEU A 193 -4.62 9.74 4.50
CA LEU A 193 -5.09 11.13 4.41
C LEU A 193 -4.95 11.92 5.71
N ASP A 194 -4.62 11.24 6.82
CA ASP A 194 -4.36 11.91 8.09
C ASP A 194 -2.98 12.57 8.09
N PRO A 195 -2.90 13.91 8.14
CA PRO A 195 -1.60 14.59 8.11
C PRO A 195 -0.84 14.51 9.44
N ASP A 196 -1.53 14.35 10.56
CA ASP A 196 -0.92 14.47 11.88
C ASP A 196 -0.29 13.15 12.37
N HIS A 197 -0.77 11.98 11.90
CA HIS A 197 -0.20 10.70 12.32
C HIS A 197 1.28 10.56 11.97
N PHE A 198 1.74 11.22 10.89
CA PHE A 198 3.15 11.21 10.48
C PHE A 198 4.10 11.74 11.56
N LEU A 199 3.64 12.67 12.39
CA LEU A 199 4.46 13.26 13.44
C LEU A 199 4.73 12.28 14.58
N PHE A 200 3.86 11.30 14.78
CA PHE A 200 3.89 10.40 15.94
C PHE A 200 4.07 8.93 15.57
N ALA A 201 3.41 8.45 14.51
CA ALA A 201 3.48 7.06 14.08
C ALA A 201 4.78 6.76 13.37
N HIS A 202 5.26 7.68 12.51
CA HIS A 202 6.45 7.48 11.71
C HIS A 202 7.68 8.10 12.36
N GLN A 203 8.40 7.25 13.08
CA GLN A 203 9.73 7.59 13.56
C GLN A 203 10.73 7.37 12.43
N ALA A 204 11.53 8.40 12.14
CA ALA A 204 12.56 8.32 11.11
C ALA A 204 12.00 8.01 9.69
N ALA A 205 10.92 8.66 9.31
CA ALA A 205 10.45 8.61 7.93
C ALA A 205 11.52 9.17 6.98
N PRO A 206 11.87 8.43 5.90
CA PRO A 206 12.90 8.88 4.96
C PRO A 206 12.44 10.06 4.10
N MET A 207 11.17 10.42 4.17
CA MET A 207 10.58 11.51 3.41
C MET A 207 9.99 12.53 4.36
N ASP A 208 10.21 13.80 4.05
CA ASP A 208 9.52 14.90 4.68
C ASP A 208 8.06 14.87 4.21
N ILE A 209 7.22 14.23 5.03
CA ILE A 209 5.81 14.08 4.73
C ILE A 209 5.10 15.24 5.40
N TYR A 210 4.33 15.90 4.59
CA TYR A 210 3.49 17.02 4.89
C TYR A 210 2.69 16.85 6.20
N SER A 211 2.69 17.89 7.02
CA SER A 211 1.72 18.07 8.09
C SER A 211 1.14 19.48 8.02
N ALA A 212 -0.18 19.60 8.23
CA ALA A 212 -0.80 20.89 8.44
C ALA A 212 -0.69 21.27 9.92
N SER A 213 -0.62 22.55 10.20
CA SER A 213 -0.57 23.09 11.56
C SER A 213 -1.63 24.17 11.75
N LYS A 214 -1.73 24.69 12.98
CA LYS A 214 -2.61 25.83 13.27
C LYS A 214 -2.26 27.05 12.42
N GLU A 215 -0.96 27.26 12.18
CA GLU A 215 -0.42 28.36 11.38
C GLU A 215 -0.61 28.13 9.88
N SER A 216 -0.68 26.88 9.47
CA SER A 216 -0.87 26.46 8.08
C SER A 216 -2.08 25.52 7.98
N PRO A 217 -3.33 26.04 8.11
CA PRO A 217 -4.53 25.24 8.09
C PRO A 217 -4.80 24.68 6.69
N GLN A 218 -5.45 23.50 6.64
CA GLN A 218 -5.86 22.91 5.38
C GLN A 218 -7.03 23.67 4.75
N THR A 219 -6.97 23.84 3.43
CA THR A 219 -8.13 24.14 2.59
C THR A 219 -8.63 22.83 1.99
N VAL A 220 -9.87 22.48 2.25
CA VAL A 220 -10.50 21.26 1.71
C VAL A 220 -11.46 21.67 0.59
N THR A 221 -11.29 21.04 -0.57
CA THR A 221 -12.20 21.19 -1.71
C THR A 221 -12.77 19.82 -2.09
N VAL A 222 -14.04 19.81 -2.47
CA VAL A 222 -14.72 18.60 -2.93
C VAL A 222 -15.25 18.85 -4.33
N GLU A 223 -14.91 18.00 -5.27
CA GLU A 223 -15.26 18.11 -6.68
C GLU A 223 -16.05 16.87 -7.10
N GLU A 224 -17.14 17.05 -7.81
CA GLU A 224 -17.88 16.00 -8.50
C GLU A 224 -17.78 16.26 -10.01
N PRO A 225 -16.65 15.89 -10.66
CA PRO A 225 -16.41 16.23 -12.05
C PRO A 225 -17.31 15.47 -13.04
N SER A 226 -17.84 14.31 -12.60
CA SER A 226 -18.81 13.52 -13.36
C SER A 226 -19.58 12.60 -12.41
N PRO A 227 -20.79 12.12 -12.80
CA PRO A 227 -21.55 11.20 -11.97
C PRO A 227 -20.71 9.98 -11.54
N GLY A 228 -20.62 9.72 -10.23
CA GLY A 228 -19.86 8.62 -9.67
C GLY A 228 -18.34 8.85 -9.53
N CYS A 229 -17.80 9.95 -10.04
CA CYS A 229 -16.37 10.27 -9.97
C CYS A 229 -16.14 11.46 -9.05
N TYR A 230 -16.00 11.18 -7.76
CA TYR A 230 -15.78 12.18 -6.72
C TYR A 230 -14.30 12.41 -6.46
N ALA A 231 -13.88 13.65 -6.21
CA ALA A 231 -12.53 13.96 -5.77
C ALA A 231 -12.58 14.83 -4.52
N ILE A 232 -11.93 14.38 -3.45
CA ILE A 232 -11.79 15.12 -2.19
C ILE A 232 -10.33 15.52 -2.06
N SER A 233 -10.05 16.82 -2.07
CA SER A 233 -8.69 17.36 -2.02
C SER A 233 -8.49 18.21 -0.78
N SER A 234 -7.29 18.17 -0.24
CA SER A 234 -6.80 19.17 0.71
C SER A 234 -5.51 19.80 0.20
N ALA A 235 -5.34 21.08 0.48
CA ALA A 235 -4.14 21.81 0.11
C ALA A 235 -3.65 22.67 1.27
N VAL A 236 -2.34 22.84 1.35
CA VAL A 236 -1.69 23.77 2.27
C VAL A 236 -0.65 24.56 1.50
N ALA A 237 -0.69 25.88 1.65
CA ALA A 237 0.30 26.77 1.08
C ALA A 237 1.51 26.93 2.00
N ALA A 238 2.69 27.09 1.42
CA ALA A 238 3.91 27.46 2.12
C ALA A 238 4.29 26.53 3.29
N VAL A 239 4.28 25.22 3.05
CA VAL A 239 4.80 24.26 4.03
C VAL A 239 6.31 24.36 4.05
N PRO A 240 6.92 24.80 5.16
CA PRO A 240 8.37 24.79 5.28
C PRO A 240 8.89 23.36 5.30
N LYS A 241 10.05 23.12 4.69
CA LYS A 241 10.73 21.85 4.80
C LYS A 241 11.18 21.63 6.25
N LEU A 242 10.57 20.64 6.91
CA LEU A 242 10.98 20.21 8.24
C LEU A 242 11.95 19.04 8.13
N ALA A 243 13.22 19.33 7.82
CA ALA A 243 14.27 18.32 7.90
C ALA A 243 14.64 18.09 9.37
N THR A 244 13.97 17.14 10.03
CA THR A 244 14.32 16.74 11.40
C THR A 244 15.60 15.89 11.40
N ASN A 245 16.35 15.90 12.52
CA ASN A 245 17.51 15.02 12.68
C ASN A 245 17.19 13.54 12.49
N ASP A 246 15.93 13.15 12.73
CA ASP A 246 15.47 11.78 12.61
C ASP A 246 15.26 11.37 11.14
N GLN A 247 14.84 12.27 10.26
CA GLN A 247 14.76 12.04 8.81
C GLN A 247 16.14 11.79 8.20
N LYS A 248 17.15 12.52 8.66
CA LYS A 248 18.56 12.32 8.27
C LYS A 248 19.08 10.94 8.70
N THR A 249 18.66 10.48 9.88
CA THR A 249 19.01 9.16 10.40
C THR A 249 18.31 8.04 9.61
N ALA A 250 17.08 8.26 9.18
CA ALA A 250 16.33 7.29 8.39
C ALA A 250 16.92 7.09 6.99
N MET A 251 17.35 8.17 6.33
CA MET A 251 18.04 8.07 5.05
C MET A 251 19.37 7.30 5.18
N ALA A 252 20.09 7.46 6.29
CA ALA A 252 21.29 6.68 6.58
C ALA A 252 20.99 5.18 6.70
N VAL A 253 19.84 4.81 7.29
CA VAL A 253 19.39 3.41 7.38
C VAL A 253 18.97 2.87 6.01
N VAL A 254 18.24 3.65 5.22
CA VAL A 254 17.81 3.26 3.86
C VAL A 254 19.00 3.08 2.92
N THR A 255 20.04 3.90 3.07
CA THR A 255 21.28 3.82 2.27
C THR A 255 22.30 2.82 2.82
N GLY A 256 21.97 2.08 3.90
CA GLY A 256 22.90 1.13 4.53
C GLY A 256 23.99 1.79 5.36
N MET A 257 23.93 3.10 5.59
CA MET A 257 24.88 3.83 6.44
C MET A 257 24.56 3.59 7.92
N SER A 258 25.56 3.17 8.71
CA SER A 258 25.35 2.95 10.14
C SER A 258 25.11 4.26 10.90
N ARG A 259 24.36 4.21 12.02
CA ARG A 259 24.13 5.37 12.92
C ARG A 259 25.43 6.12 13.29
N ARG A 260 26.56 5.41 13.43
CA ARG A 260 27.89 6.01 13.72
C ARG A 260 28.41 6.87 12.58
N PHE A 261 28.01 6.62 11.33
CA PHE A 261 28.38 7.45 10.17
C PHE A 261 27.55 8.73 10.11
N SER A 262 26.28 8.70 10.49
CA SER A 262 25.37 9.86 10.39
C SER A 262 25.72 10.99 11.36
N THR A 263 26.51 10.75 12.40
CA THR A 263 26.90 11.77 13.39
C THR A 263 28.15 12.57 12.99
N ARG A 264 28.89 12.16 11.95
CA ARG A 264 30.06 12.90 11.48
C ARG A 264 29.65 14.08 10.59
N PRO A 265 30.21 15.30 10.77
CA PRO A 265 29.80 16.49 10.01
C PRO A 265 29.91 16.36 8.49
N CYS A 266 30.92 15.63 7.99
CA CYS A 266 31.11 15.38 6.56
C CYS A 266 30.02 14.44 6.00
N CYS A 267 29.63 13.39 6.76
CA CYS A 267 28.61 12.45 6.34
C CYS A 267 27.21 13.05 6.46
N ARG A 268 27.00 13.97 7.42
CA ARG A 268 25.76 14.72 7.58
C ARG A 268 25.51 15.62 6.36
N ARG A 269 26.52 16.37 5.89
CA ARG A 269 26.41 17.19 4.67
C ARG A 269 26.13 16.34 3.42
N ALA A 270 26.80 15.20 3.28
CA ALA A 270 26.52 14.28 2.17
C ALA A 270 25.11 13.70 2.23
N LEU A 271 24.59 13.44 3.43
CA LEU A 271 23.23 12.95 3.66
C LEU A 271 22.18 14.04 3.37
N ASP A 272 22.44 15.27 3.79
CA ASP A 272 21.59 16.43 3.51
C ASP A 272 21.51 16.67 2.00
N SER A 273 22.67 16.66 1.32
CA SER A 273 22.76 16.76 -0.13
C SER A 273 22.05 15.62 -0.87
N LEU A 274 22.07 14.39 -0.34
CA LEU A 274 21.34 13.24 -0.88
C LEU A 274 19.83 13.37 -0.68
N LEU A 275 19.39 13.92 0.46
CA LEU A 275 17.98 14.20 0.74
C LEU A 275 17.44 15.31 -0.16
N ASP A 276 18.17 16.42 -0.26
CA ASP A 276 17.82 17.54 -1.12
C ASP A 276 17.75 17.10 -2.59
N PHE A 277 18.66 16.24 -2.96
CA PHE A 277 18.74 15.68 -4.29
C PHE A 277 17.61 14.64 -4.57
N HIS A 278 17.23 13.82 -3.57
CA HIS A 278 16.17 12.82 -3.71
C HIS A 278 14.79 13.45 -3.86
N THR A 279 14.54 14.53 -3.13
CA THR A 279 13.26 15.23 -3.16
C THR A 279 13.24 16.39 -4.17
N GLY A 280 14.40 16.85 -4.62
CA GLY A 280 14.54 18.10 -5.40
C GLY A 280 14.11 19.33 -4.60
N ILE A 281 14.14 19.25 -3.26
CA ILE A 281 13.67 20.26 -2.33
C ILE A 281 14.86 20.70 -1.48
N ALA A 282 15.29 21.95 -1.61
CA ALA A 282 16.34 22.53 -0.79
C ALA A 282 15.79 23.02 0.56
N ASP A 283 16.68 23.10 1.58
CA ASP A 283 16.31 23.72 2.86
C ASP A 283 15.90 25.18 2.65
N GLY A 284 14.73 25.56 3.17
CA GLY A 284 14.17 26.91 3.02
C GLY A 284 13.21 27.08 1.85
N ASP A 285 13.04 26.07 0.98
CA ASP A 285 12.04 26.12 -0.09
C ASP A 285 10.63 26.20 0.49
N SER A 286 9.85 27.13 -0.04
CA SER A 286 8.42 27.23 0.25
C SER A 286 7.66 26.37 -0.76
N LEU A 287 6.99 25.34 -0.25
CA LEU A 287 6.27 24.38 -1.06
C LEU A 287 4.78 24.41 -0.75
N THR A 288 3.96 24.17 -1.77
CA THR A 288 2.57 23.82 -1.56
C THR A 288 2.45 22.30 -1.49
N ALA A 289 1.66 21.80 -0.53
CA ALA A 289 1.30 20.41 -0.46
C ALA A 289 -0.17 20.23 -0.84
N LYS A 290 -0.46 19.20 -1.66
CA LYS A 290 -1.83 18.84 -2.02
C LYS A 290 -2.00 17.33 -1.88
N SER A 291 -3.03 16.92 -1.14
CA SER A 291 -3.50 15.55 -1.07
C SER A 291 -4.85 15.45 -1.75
N THR A 292 -5.05 14.44 -2.60
CA THR A 292 -6.31 14.22 -3.31
C THR A 292 -6.68 12.75 -3.22
N PHE A 293 -7.86 12.49 -2.67
CA PHE A 293 -8.50 11.18 -2.76
C PHE A 293 -9.46 11.16 -3.96
N ARG A 294 -9.27 10.20 -4.84
CA ARG A 294 -10.16 9.89 -5.96
C ARG A 294 -10.76 8.51 -5.73
N PRO A 295 -11.98 8.45 -5.20
CA PRO A 295 -12.65 7.16 -5.03
C PRO A 295 -12.74 6.37 -6.34
N PRO A 296 -12.72 5.03 -6.28
CA PRO A 296 -12.63 4.25 -5.05
C PRO A 296 -11.21 4.01 -4.54
N CYS A 297 -10.16 4.15 -5.36
CA CYS A 297 -8.91 3.48 -5.03
C CYS A 297 -7.66 4.38 -5.06
N ALA A 298 -7.72 5.61 -5.55
CA ALA A 298 -6.50 6.40 -5.77
C ALA A 298 -6.37 7.55 -4.76
N ILE A 299 -5.20 7.63 -4.11
CA ILE A 299 -4.81 8.77 -3.28
C ILE A 299 -3.49 9.31 -3.82
N ALA A 300 -3.43 10.60 -4.07
CA ALA A 300 -2.24 11.27 -4.54
C ALA A 300 -1.85 12.38 -3.55
N THR A 301 -0.59 12.37 -3.10
CA THR A 301 -0.01 13.42 -2.26
C THR A 301 1.21 13.97 -2.96
N GLY A 302 1.22 15.27 -3.26
CA GLY A 302 2.28 15.91 -4.02
C GLY A 302 2.77 17.19 -3.39
N ARG A 303 4.01 17.54 -3.71
CA ARG A 303 4.60 18.83 -3.38
C ARG A 303 4.99 19.57 -4.65
N ARG A 304 4.63 20.85 -4.68
CA ARG A 304 4.87 21.74 -5.82
C ARG A 304 5.61 22.98 -5.35
N ASP A 305 6.49 23.49 -6.19
CA ASP A 305 7.15 24.77 -5.95
C ASP A 305 6.21 25.96 -6.17
N ALA A 306 6.74 27.17 -5.94
CA ALA A 306 6.00 28.42 -6.11
C ALA A 306 5.51 28.62 -7.56
N ALA A 307 6.15 28.02 -8.56
CA ALA A 307 5.74 28.04 -9.96
C ALA A 307 4.68 26.95 -10.29
N GLY A 308 4.31 26.13 -9.29
CA GLY A 308 3.35 25.03 -9.47
C GLY A 308 3.96 23.75 -10.05
N ALA A 309 5.28 23.68 -10.26
CA ALA A 309 5.93 22.49 -10.80
C ALA A 309 6.03 21.40 -9.73
N THR A 310 5.70 20.18 -10.12
CA THR A 310 5.79 19.01 -9.24
C THR A 310 7.26 18.72 -8.90
N LYS A 311 7.58 18.70 -7.62
CA LYS A 311 8.88 18.28 -7.10
C LYS A 311 8.87 16.80 -6.72
N PHE A 312 7.79 16.38 -6.06
CA PHE A 312 7.58 15.02 -5.63
C PHE A 312 6.09 14.67 -5.66
N GLN A 313 5.78 13.46 -6.09
CA GLN A 313 4.44 12.92 -6.09
C GLN A 313 4.47 11.51 -5.50
N GLN A 314 3.68 11.27 -4.48
CA GLN A 314 3.39 9.95 -3.95
C GLN A 314 1.96 9.59 -4.32
N THR A 315 1.78 8.46 -4.96
CA THR A 315 0.45 7.95 -5.28
C THR A 315 0.26 6.57 -4.67
N PHE A 316 -0.91 6.37 -4.12
CA PHE A 316 -1.34 5.12 -3.51
C PHE A 316 -2.56 4.61 -4.25
N TRP A 317 -2.58 3.31 -4.52
CA TRP A 317 -3.75 2.61 -5.03
C TRP A 317 -4.12 1.54 -4.03
N LEU A 318 -5.36 1.60 -3.57
CA LEU A 318 -5.89 0.73 -2.53
C LEU A 318 -6.93 -0.18 -3.14
N CYS A 319 -6.58 -1.46 -3.32
CA CYS A 319 -7.50 -2.46 -3.83
C CYS A 319 -8.18 -3.16 -2.64
N PRO A 320 -9.49 -3.02 -2.44
CA PRO A 320 -10.23 -3.69 -1.36
C PRO A 320 -10.35 -5.18 -1.67
N THR A 321 -9.44 -5.99 -1.14
CA THR A 321 -9.43 -7.43 -1.39
C THR A 321 -10.52 -8.17 -0.61
N GLY A 322 -11.06 -7.55 0.44
CA GLY A 322 -12.16 -8.07 1.24
C GLY A 322 -12.28 -7.35 2.57
N VAL A 323 -13.23 -7.74 3.38
CA VAL A 323 -13.43 -7.17 4.72
C VAL A 323 -12.15 -7.33 5.54
N GLY A 324 -11.65 -6.22 6.09
CA GLY A 324 -10.43 -6.20 6.90
C GLY A 324 -9.14 -6.46 6.13
N ARG A 325 -9.13 -6.38 4.79
CA ARG A 325 -7.97 -6.67 3.95
C ARG A 325 -7.89 -5.74 2.75
N THR A 326 -6.71 -5.20 2.50
CA THR A 326 -6.46 -4.30 1.36
C THR A 326 -5.11 -4.60 0.74
N ARG A 327 -5.05 -4.72 -0.58
CA ARG A 327 -3.79 -4.64 -1.31
C ARG A 327 -3.41 -3.20 -1.48
N PHE A 328 -2.32 -2.83 -0.83
CA PHE A 328 -1.69 -1.52 -0.93
C PHE A 328 -0.67 -1.55 -2.06
N MET A 329 -0.83 -0.67 -3.02
CA MET A 329 0.15 -0.41 -4.07
C MET A 329 0.51 1.06 -4.05
N ALA A 330 1.78 1.38 -4.24
CA ALA A 330 2.21 2.77 -4.25
C ALA A 330 3.30 3.03 -5.28
N ALA A 331 3.35 4.28 -5.77
CA ALA A 331 4.42 4.80 -6.58
C ALA A 331 4.91 6.13 -6.01
N GLY A 332 6.20 6.21 -5.72
CA GLY A 332 6.92 7.45 -5.48
C GLY A 332 7.53 7.95 -6.78
N VAL A 333 7.21 9.17 -7.18
CA VAL A 333 7.64 9.77 -8.42
C VAL A 333 8.42 11.04 -8.11
N GLY A 334 9.67 11.10 -8.53
CA GLY A 334 10.56 12.22 -8.27
C GLY A 334 11.67 12.34 -9.30
N ARG A 335 12.34 13.48 -9.34
CA ARG A 335 13.49 13.72 -10.22
C ARG A 335 14.76 13.22 -9.56
N LEU A 336 15.15 11.99 -9.90
CA LEU A 336 16.39 11.37 -9.42
C LEU A 336 17.36 11.17 -10.59
N PRO A 337 18.69 11.43 -10.40
CA PRO A 337 19.68 11.23 -11.45
C PRO A 337 20.07 9.76 -11.63
N PHE A 338 19.76 8.91 -10.67
CA PHE A 338 20.03 7.47 -10.73
C PHE A 338 18.82 6.66 -10.21
N SER A 339 18.75 5.42 -10.60
CA SER A 339 17.72 4.49 -10.12
C SER A 339 18.27 3.66 -8.97
N ILE A 340 17.58 3.69 -7.83
CA ILE A 340 17.87 2.82 -6.69
C ILE A 340 17.19 1.46 -6.95
N PRO A 341 17.90 0.32 -6.74
CA PRO A 341 17.27 -0.98 -6.86
C PRO A 341 15.98 -1.09 -6.02
N ARG A 342 14.91 -1.58 -6.64
CA ARG A 342 13.59 -1.63 -6.01
C ARG A 342 13.59 -2.39 -4.68
N TRP A 343 14.28 -3.53 -4.60
CA TRP A 343 14.38 -4.30 -3.36
C TRP A 343 15.02 -3.52 -2.21
N LEU A 344 15.98 -2.61 -2.51
CA LEU A 344 16.61 -1.78 -1.47
C LEU A 344 15.64 -0.74 -0.93
N GLN A 345 14.86 -0.12 -1.80
CA GLN A 345 13.81 0.83 -1.41
C GLN A 345 12.73 0.15 -0.58
N HIS A 346 12.41 -1.13 -0.88
CA HIS A 346 11.42 -1.90 -0.13
C HIS A 346 11.81 -2.17 1.32
N VAL A 347 13.09 -2.18 1.68
CA VAL A 347 13.53 -2.25 3.08
C VAL A 347 12.99 -1.06 3.87
N GLY A 348 13.22 0.16 3.35
CA GLY A 348 12.72 1.40 3.98
C GLY A 348 11.19 1.47 4.01
N LEU A 349 10.55 1.17 2.88
CA LEU A 349 9.08 1.21 2.78
C LEU A 349 8.39 0.19 3.69
N ASN A 350 8.93 -1.03 3.83
CA ASN A 350 8.38 -2.00 4.76
C ASN A 350 8.57 -1.57 6.23
N ASN A 351 9.71 -0.96 6.57
CA ASN A 351 9.92 -0.38 7.90
C ASN A 351 8.90 0.73 8.19
N PHE A 352 8.61 1.56 7.20
CA PHE A 352 7.61 2.62 7.29
C PHE A 352 6.20 2.06 7.49
N LEU A 353 5.76 1.15 6.65
CA LEU A 353 4.42 0.56 6.71
C LEU A 353 4.18 -0.25 8.00
N ASP A 354 5.19 -0.92 8.55
CA ASP A 354 5.04 -1.65 9.82
C ASP A 354 4.69 -0.74 11.00
N GLN A 355 5.08 0.54 10.93
CA GLN A 355 4.80 1.50 12.01
C GLN A 355 3.31 1.76 12.16
N ASP A 356 2.56 1.72 11.06
CA ASP A 356 1.10 1.91 11.04
C ASP A 356 0.34 0.60 11.11
N THR A 357 0.80 -0.43 10.38
CA THR A 357 0.01 -1.64 10.13
C THR A 357 -0.58 -2.24 11.40
N HIS A 358 0.24 -2.39 12.47
CA HIS A 358 -0.27 -2.97 13.71
C HIS A 358 -1.18 -2.01 14.48
N LEU A 359 -0.96 -0.70 14.39
CA LEU A 359 -1.85 0.28 15.03
C LEU A 359 -3.25 0.23 14.41
N LEU A 360 -3.31 0.26 13.07
CA LEU A 360 -4.57 0.16 12.35
C LEU A 360 -5.25 -1.18 12.61
N ALA A 361 -4.50 -2.28 12.68
CA ALA A 361 -5.03 -3.58 13.03
C ALA A 361 -5.65 -3.62 14.44
N THR A 362 -5.12 -2.83 15.40
CA THR A 362 -5.73 -2.72 16.75
C THR A 362 -6.98 -1.85 16.78
N GLN A 363 -7.08 -0.88 15.86
CA GLN A 363 -8.25 -0.02 15.71
C GLN A 363 -9.41 -0.74 15.01
N GLN A 364 -9.08 -1.57 14.02
CA GLN A 364 -10.02 -2.21 13.11
C GLN A 364 -11.20 -2.93 13.78
N PRO A 365 -11.02 -3.75 14.83
CA PRO A 365 -12.14 -4.45 15.46
C PRO A 365 -13.21 -3.53 16.02
N TYR A 366 -12.84 -2.36 16.52
CA TYR A 366 -13.81 -1.39 17.06
C TYR A 366 -14.65 -0.75 15.96
N VAL A 367 -14.02 -0.41 14.83
CA VAL A 367 -14.70 0.22 13.70
C VAL A 367 -15.62 -0.79 13.01
N LEU A 368 -15.12 -1.99 12.74
CA LEU A 368 -15.92 -3.04 12.09
C LEU A 368 -17.07 -3.54 12.99
N GLN A 369 -16.88 -3.60 14.32
CA GLN A 369 -17.96 -3.90 15.26
C GLN A 369 -19.04 -2.83 15.21
N ALA A 370 -18.67 -1.55 15.21
CA ALA A 370 -19.63 -0.46 15.14
C ALA A 370 -20.41 -0.49 13.81
N GLU A 371 -19.74 -0.83 12.70
CA GLU A 371 -20.36 -1.01 11.39
C GLU A 371 -21.36 -2.19 11.39
N TYR A 372 -20.98 -3.32 11.98
CA TYR A 372 -21.85 -4.48 12.13
C TYR A 372 -23.09 -4.13 12.97
N ASP A 373 -22.91 -3.45 14.08
CA ASP A 373 -24.01 -3.07 14.98
C ASP A 373 -24.97 -2.07 14.29
N ALA A 374 -24.44 -1.11 13.54
CA ALA A 374 -25.21 -0.17 12.74
C ALA A 374 -26.03 -0.89 11.65
N ALA A 375 -25.38 -1.79 10.88
CA ALA A 375 -26.04 -2.58 9.85
C ALA A 375 -27.16 -3.45 10.43
N LYS A 376 -26.92 -4.09 11.58
CA LYS A 376 -27.91 -4.90 12.28
C LYS A 376 -29.11 -4.08 12.78
N ALA A 377 -28.87 -2.83 13.15
CA ALA A 377 -29.92 -1.89 13.57
C ALA A 377 -30.64 -1.24 12.38
N GLY A 378 -30.24 -1.51 11.13
CA GLY A 378 -30.76 -0.83 9.94
C GLY A 378 -30.43 0.67 9.89
N ALA A 379 -29.39 1.10 10.59
CA ALA A 379 -28.94 2.48 10.67
C ALA A 379 -27.58 2.66 9.96
N PRO A 380 -27.29 3.82 9.38
CA PRO A 380 -25.96 4.09 8.83
C PRO A 380 -24.95 4.24 9.96
N LEU A 381 -23.73 3.73 9.76
CA LEU A 381 -22.58 4.12 10.58
C LEU A 381 -22.26 5.59 10.30
N VAL A 382 -22.02 6.35 11.37
CA VAL A 382 -21.57 7.74 11.29
C VAL A 382 -20.22 7.86 12.00
N ARG A 383 -19.12 7.90 11.22
CA ARG A 383 -17.74 7.91 11.74
C ARG A 383 -17.46 9.11 12.65
N ARG A 384 -18.10 10.26 12.40
CA ARG A 384 -18.00 11.44 13.27
C ARG A 384 -18.53 11.22 14.70
N GLN A 385 -19.39 10.22 14.88
CA GLN A 385 -19.84 9.84 16.23
C GLN A 385 -18.88 8.86 16.90
N LEU A 386 -18.13 8.11 16.08
CA LEU A 386 -17.15 7.15 16.56
C LEU A 386 -15.81 7.83 16.91
N TYR A 387 -15.38 8.79 16.09
CA TYR A 387 -14.12 9.50 16.24
C TYR A 387 -14.29 10.88 16.91
N LYS A 388 -13.21 11.33 17.57
CA LYS A 388 -13.13 12.68 18.15
C LYS A 388 -12.14 13.51 17.31
N TYR A 389 -12.65 14.38 16.48
CA TYR A 389 -11.83 15.33 15.72
C TYR A 389 -11.58 16.57 16.56
N SER A 390 -10.33 16.96 16.74
CA SER A 390 -9.92 18.09 17.59
C SER A 390 -9.03 19.12 16.87
N SER A 391 -8.50 18.76 15.71
CA SER A 391 -7.55 19.57 14.96
C SER A 391 -8.14 20.13 13.67
N PRO A 392 -7.85 21.38 13.28
CA PRO A 392 -8.18 21.91 11.96
C PRO A 392 -7.56 21.09 10.81
N THR A 393 -6.48 20.34 11.09
CA THR A 393 -5.79 19.49 10.13
C THR A 393 -6.60 18.27 9.72
N GLU A 394 -7.58 17.87 10.56
CA GLU A 394 -8.44 16.71 10.33
C GLU A 394 -9.64 17.01 9.39
N ARG A 395 -9.75 18.22 8.83
CA ARG A 395 -10.88 18.59 7.96
C ARG A 395 -11.06 17.64 6.77
N ILE A 396 -9.96 17.16 6.16
CA ILE A 396 -10.06 16.20 5.06
C ILE A 396 -10.67 14.88 5.53
N LEU A 397 -10.35 14.44 6.75
CA LEU A 397 -10.89 13.20 7.32
C LEU A 397 -12.40 13.31 7.57
N VAL A 398 -12.89 14.51 7.93
CA VAL A 398 -14.32 14.75 8.08
C VAL A 398 -15.05 14.59 6.75
N GLU A 399 -14.51 15.12 5.65
CA GLU A 399 -15.11 14.98 4.31
C GLU A 399 -15.01 13.53 3.79
N VAL A 400 -13.85 12.91 3.93
CA VAL A 400 -13.66 11.50 3.59
C VAL A 400 -14.57 10.59 4.40
N GLY A 401 -14.77 10.90 5.70
CA GLY A 401 -15.71 10.19 6.55
C GLY A 401 -17.15 10.24 6.04
N LYS A 402 -17.62 11.38 5.51
CA LYS A 402 -18.95 11.47 4.87
C LYS A 402 -19.08 10.57 3.65
N PHE A 403 -18.02 10.52 2.81
CA PHE A 403 -17.97 9.58 1.70
C PHE A 403 -18.01 8.14 2.19
N MET A 404 -17.15 7.80 3.16
CA MET A 404 -17.07 6.43 3.70
C MET A 404 -18.39 5.98 4.32
N ASP A 405 -19.08 6.84 5.06
CA ASP A 405 -20.37 6.53 5.69
C ASP A 405 -21.45 6.21 4.65
N ALA A 406 -21.41 6.88 3.49
CA ALA A 406 -22.36 6.66 2.40
C ALA A 406 -21.98 5.48 1.48
N ALA A 407 -20.69 5.27 1.24
CA ALA A 407 -20.20 4.34 0.21
C ALA A 407 -19.82 2.96 0.77
N VAL A 408 -19.13 2.88 1.92
CA VAL A 408 -18.62 1.60 2.46
C VAL A 408 -19.71 0.57 2.71
N PRO A 409 -20.92 0.92 3.23
CA PRO A 409 -22.00 -0.05 3.38
C PRO A 409 -22.47 -0.71 2.08
N LYS A 410 -22.14 -0.10 0.93
CA LYS A 410 -22.50 -0.61 -0.41
C LYS A 410 -21.36 -1.38 -1.07
N THR A 411 -20.23 -1.56 -0.40
CA THR A 411 -19.12 -2.34 -0.93
C THR A 411 -19.60 -3.77 -1.24
N PRO A 412 -19.31 -4.32 -2.43
CA PRO A 412 -19.70 -5.67 -2.77
C PRO A 412 -19.23 -6.69 -1.72
N ASN A 413 -20.08 -7.64 -1.39
CA ASN A 413 -19.85 -8.71 -0.40
C ASN A 413 -19.52 -8.24 1.03
N ARG A 414 -19.65 -6.92 1.35
CA ARG A 414 -19.30 -6.38 2.68
C ARG A 414 -19.97 -7.14 3.83
N TYR A 415 -21.21 -7.53 3.66
CA TYR A 415 -22.02 -8.21 4.66
C TYR A 415 -22.34 -9.67 4.32
N ALA A 416 -21.72 -10.24 3.27
CA ALA A 416 -21.93 -11.64 2.89
C ALA A 416 -21.48 -12.61 3.99
N GLU A 417 -20.43 -12.26 4.71
CA GLU A 417 -19.93 -13.01 5.85
C GLU A 417 -19.81 -12.08 7.08
N PRO A 418 -20.92 -11.81 7.81
CA PRO A 418 -20.94 -10.83 8.90
C PRO A 418 -19.93 -11.10 10.01
N LEU A 419 -19.53 -12.35 10.23
CA LEU A 419 -18.51 -12.70 11.23
C LEU A 419 -17.12 -12.14 10.92
N LYS A 420 -16.82 -11.80 9.66
CA LYS A 420 -15.57 -11.12 9.30
C LYS A 420 -15.49 -9.72 9.93
N LEU A 421 -16.63 -9.04 10.11
CA LEU A 421 -16.70 -7.74 10.78
C LEU A 421 -16.43 -7.84 12.29
N LEU A 422 -16.60 -9.02 12.87
CA LEU A 422 -16.40 -9.29 14.28
C LEU A 422 -15.04 -9.92 14.60
N ALA A 423 -14.16 -10.02 13.59
CA ALA A 423 -12.85 -10.64 13.77
C ALA A 423 -11.99 -9.85 14.77
N PRO A 424 -11.33 -10.51 15.71
CA PRO A 424 -10.41 -9.85 16.64
C PRO A 424 -9.17 -9.34 15.90
N CYS A 425 -8.44 -8.42 16.53
CA CYS A 425 -7.14 -7.99 16.01
C CYS A 425 -6.21 -9.21 15.87
N PRO A 426 -5.64 -9.44 14.67
CA PRO A 426 -4.68 -10.51 14.48
C PRO A 426 -3.41 -10.27 15.33
N PRO A 427 -2.69 -11.34 15.72
CA PRO A 427 -1.44 -11.21 16.46
C PRO A 427 -0.38 -10.45 15.62
N ARG A 428 0.65 -9.92 16.30
CA ARG A 428 1.73 -9.16 15.64
C ARG A 428 2.45 -9.96 14.57
N GLU A 429 2.61 -11.23 14.77
CA GLU A 429 3.24 -12.17 13.84
C GLU A 429 2.51 -12.21 12.49
N THR A 430 1.20 -12.03 12.50
CA THR A 430 0.38 -11.94 11.28
C THR A 430 0.35 -10.53 10.72
N THR A 431 0.16 -9.51 11.57
CA THR A 431 0.03 -8.13 11.11
C THR A 431 1.34 -7.55 10.57
N LEU A 432 2.48 -8.10 10.99
CA LEU A 432 3.82 -7.66 10.60
C LEU A 432 4.60 -8.71 9.79
N ASP A 433 3.92 -9.70 9.22
CA ASP A 433 4.54 -10.71 8.34
C ASP A 433 4.88 -10.11 6.97
N ARG A 434 6.05 -9.49 6.87
CA ARG A 434 6.55 -8.91 5.61
C ARG A 434 6.74 -9.94 4.51
N TYR A 435 7.03 -11.20 4.89
CA TYR A 435 7.25 -12.24 3.89
C TYR A 435 5.95 -12.56 3.15
N ALA A 436 4.88 -12.86 3.86
CA ALA A 436 3.58 -13.16 3.28
C ALA A 436 2.97 -11.93 2.59
N GLN A 437 3.08 -10.77 3.21
CA GLN A 437 2.43 -9.54 2.72
C GLN A 437 3.14 -8.87 1.55
N HIS A 438 4.48 -9.01 1.44
CA HIS A 438 5.27 -8.31 0.44
C HIS A 438 6.25 -9.21 -0.32
N THR A 439 7.16 -9.91 0.38
CA THR A 439 8.27 -10.63 -0.26
C THR A 439 7.77 -11.73 -1.19
N GLN A 440 6.70 -12.40 -0.80
CA GLN A 440 6.08 -13.45 -1.59
C GLN A 440 5.43 -12.92 -2.89
N VAL A 441 4.96 -11.69 -2.88
CA VAL A 441 4.32 -11.04 -4.03
C VAL A 441 5.35 -10.39 -4.96
N CYS A 442 6.41 -9.76 -4.41
CA CYS A 442 7.39 -8.99 -5.16
C CYS A 442 8.58 -9.85 -5.66
N PRO A 443 8.76 -10.06 -6.98
CA PRO A 443 9.88 -10.83 -7.54
C PRO A 443 11.26 -10.25 -7.20
N ASP A 444 11.40 -8.93 -7.18
CA ASP A 444 12.67 -8.25 -6.86
C ASP A 444 13.12 -8.56 -5.43
N SER A 445 12.18 -8.48 -4.48
CA SER A 445 12.45 -8.82 -3.07
C SER A 445 12.71 -10.30 -2.86
N ARG A 446 11.95 -11.18 -3.54
CA ARG A 446 12.24 -12.65 -3.53
C ARG A 446 13.64 -12.95 -4.06
N GLY A 447 14.01 -12.32 -5.19
CA GLY A 447 15.34 -12.46 -5.79
C GLY A 447 16.44 -12.00 -4.83
N ALA A 448 16.29 -10.84 -4.21
CA ALA A 448 17.23 -10.30 -3.23
C ALA A 448 17.39 -11.23 -2.02
N VAL A 449 16.31 -11.75 -1.47
CA VAL A 449 16.32 -12.71 -0.35
C VAL A 449 17.01 -14.02 -0.74
N ARG A 450 16.71 -14.57 -1.94
CA ARG A 450 17.35 -15.77 -2.44
C ARG A 450 18.86 -15.60 -2.57
N ASN A 451 19.29 -14.48 -3.17
CA ASN A 451 20.70 -14.17 -3.37
C ASN A 451 21.43 -13.95 -2.03
N ALA A 452 20.79 -13.26 -1.07
CA ALA A 452 21.33 -13.06 0.27
C ALA A 452 21.46 -14.39 1.05
N LYS A 453 20.49 -15.30 0.92
CA LYS A 453 20.57 -16.64 1.51
C LYS A 453 21.74 -17.43 0.91
N ALA A 454 21.93 -17.37 -0.41
CA ALA A 454 23.09 -18.02 -1.07
C ALA A 454 24.41 -17.40 -0.60
N LEU A 455 24.51 -16.06 -0.59
CA LEU A 455 25.69 -15.34 -0.10
C LEU A 455 26.03 -15.72 1.34
N ARG A 456 25.02 -15.80 2.22
CA ARG A 456 25.20 -16.24 3.60
C ARG A 456 25.82 -17.63 3.71
N LEU A 457 25.30 -18.60 2.96
CA LEU A 457 25.79 -19.98 2.98
C LEU A 457 27.23 -20.05 2.46
N VAL A 458 27.52 -19.42 1.31
CA VAL A 458 28.86 -19.39 0.72
C VAL A 458 29.84 -18.68 1.66
N SER A 459 29.48 -17.55 2.22
CA SER A 459 30.35 -16.80 3.12
C SER A 459 30.68 -17.59 4.40
N TRP A 460 29.70 -18.26 4.99
CA TRP A 460 29.95 -19.08 6.20
C TRP A 460 30.74 -20.35 5.89
N ALA A 461 30.46 -21.02 4.78
CA ALA A 461 31.24 -22.15 4.34
C ALA A 461 32.72 -21.77 4.07
N ALA A 462 32.94 -20.65 3.36
CA ALA A 462 34.25 -20.10 3.14
C ALA A 462 34.98 -19.72 4.42
N ALA A 463 34.28 -19.06 5.37
CA ALA A 463 34.82 -18.73 6.69
C ALA A 463 35.27 -19.99 7.45
N ALA A 464 34.42 -21.02 7.46
CA ALA A 464 34.71 -22.30 8.10
C ALA A 464 35.93 -23.01 7.43
N THR A 465 36.01 -23.01 6.09
CA THR A 465 37.14 -23.58 5.34
C THR A 465 38.46 -22.86 5.66
N VAL A 466 38.44 -21.51 5.68
CA VAL A 466 39.62 -20.71 6.05
C VAL A 466 40.02 -20.98 7.51
N ALA A 467 39.04 -21.09 8.42
CA ALA A 467 39.31 -21.41 9.82
C ALA A 467 39.88 -22.82 10.00
N ALA A 468 39.32 -23.84 9.32
CA ALA A 468 39.76 -25.22 9.36
C ALA A 468 41.18 -25.40 8.73
N GLY A 469 41.45 -24.74 7.60
CA GLY A 469 42.77 -24.74 6.95
C GLY A 469 43.90 -24.19 7.84
N ARG A 470 43.54 -23.35 8.83
CA ARG A 470 44.48 -22.85 9.87
C ARG A 470 44.95 -23.93 10.83
N VAL A 471 44.10 -24.90 11.12
CA VAL A 471 44.45 -25.97 12.08
C VAL A 471 45.38 -26.96 11.43
N ALA A 472 45.33 -27.11 10.12
CA ALA A 472 45.96 -28.24 9.46
C ALA A 472 47.36 -28.02 8.86
N ARG A 473 47.74 -26.83 8.29
CA ARG A 473 48.98 -26.74 7.46
C ARG A 473 49.63 -25.36 7.28
N LEU A 474 49.22 -24.27 7.88
CA LEU A 474 49.79 -22.95 7.57
C LEU A 474 50.84 -22.50 8.60
N GLY A 475 52.00 -21.96 8.12
CA GLY A 475 53.01 -21.29 8.95
C GLY A 475 52.45 -20.07 9.71
N SER A 476 53.20 -19.56 10.68
CA SER A 476 52.73 -18.51 11.61
C SER A 476 52.22 -17.24 10.94
N VAL A 477 52.87 -16.78 9.86
CA VAL A 477 52.49 -15.55 9.12
C VAL A 477 51.17 -15.77 8.33
N ALA A 478 51.02 -16.91 7.68
CA ALA A 478 49.78 -17.24 6.95
C ALA A 478 48.59 -17.44 7.90
N ARG A 479 48.82 -17.89 9.13
CA ARG A 479 47.80 -17.95 10.20
C ARG A 479 47.34 -16.58 10.64
N ALA A 480 48.24 -15.61 10.75
CA ALA A 480 47.88 -14.24 11.10
C ALA A 480 47.06 -13.55 10.01
N ALA A 481 47.38 -13.76 8.73
CA ALA A 481 46.66 -13.18 7.59
C ALA A 481 45.27 -13.83 7.35
N ALA A 482 45.12 -15.13 7.62
CA ALA A 482 43.86 -15.82 7.43
C ALA A 482 42.78 -15.44 8.46
N SER A 483 43.15 -14.87 9.63
CA SER A 483 42.23 -14.45 10.68
C SER A 483 41.29 -13.31 10.23
N PRO A 484 41.80 -12.20 9.69
CA PRO A 484 40.96 -11.12 9.18
C PRO A 484 40.05 -11.55 8.05
N ALA A 485 40.54 -12.43 7.14
CA ALA A 485 39.75 -12.96 6.03
C ALA A 485 38.57 -13.83 6.53
N ALA A 486 38.80 -14.74 7.45
CA ALA A 486 37.74 -15.56 8.04
C ALA A 486 36.69 -14.70 8.79
N LEU A 487 37.16 -13.69 9.54
CA LEU A 487 36.28 -12.73 10.22
C LEU A 487 35.50 -11.88 9.23
N GLY A 488 36.12 -11.42 8.13
CA GLY A 488 35.45 -10.67 7.07
C GLY A 488 34.36 -11.50 6.39
N LEU A 489 34.62 -12.76 6.06
CA LEU A 489 33.65 -13.68 5.48
C LEU A 489 32.50 -13.99 6.47
N ALA A 490 32.81 -14.20 7.74
CA ALA A 490 31.79 -14.41 8.77
C ALA A 490 30.91 -13.16 8.95
N ALA A 491 31.50 -11.96 8.94
CA ALA A 491 30.79 -10.68 9.01
C ALA A 491 29.88 -10.48 7.78
N LEU A 492 30.37 -10.84 6.58
CA LEU A 492 29.57 -10.79 5.35
C LEU A 492 28.39 -11.76 5.43
N GLY A 493 28.61 -12.98 5.91
CA GLY A 493 27.54 -13.96 6.14
C GLY A 493 26.52 -13.49 7.16
N TYR A 494 26.96 -12.82 8.23
CA TYR A 494 26.07 -12.19 9.21
C TYR A 494 25.27 -11.02 8.63
N ALA A 495 25.92 -10.15 7.84
CA ALA A 495 25.25 -9.04 7.17
C ALA A 495 24.17 -9.56 6.19
N ALA A 496 24.47 -10.61 5.42
CA ALA A 496 23.49 -11.27 4.55
C ALA A 496 22.33 -11.91 5.36
N HIS A 497 22.61 -12.48 6.53
CA HIS A 497 21.58 -13.00 7.42
C HIS A 497 20.66 -11.88 7.95
N ALA A 498 21.25 -10.79 8.44
CA ALA A 498 20.50 -9.62 8.91
C ALA A 498 19.62 -9.01 7.79
N PHE A 499 20.17 -8.92 6.57
CA PHE A 499 19.44 -8.46 5.39
C PHE A 499 18.22 -9.33 5.07
N VAL A 500 18.34 -10.66 5.13
CA VAL A 500 17.18 -11.57 4.96
C VAL A 500 16.07 -11.25 5.97
N GLY A 501 16.43 -10.87 7.20
CA GLY A 501 15.51 -10.47 8.25
C GLY A 501 14.68 -9.23 7.90
N GLU A 502 15.18 -8.33 7.04
CA GLU A 502 14.43 -7.15 6.60
C GLU A 502 13.19 -7.49 5.74
N PHE A 503 13.14 -8.69 5.16
CA PHE A 503 12.05 -9.17 4.31
C PHE A 503 11.17 -10.23 4.98
N ALA A 504 11.35 -10.43 6.28
CA ALA A 504 10.57 -11.33 7.11
C ALA A 504 9.92 -10.57 8.27
N PHE A 505 9.30 -11.27 9.19
CA PHE A 505 8.80 -10.67 10.42
C PHE A 505 9.92 -10.02 11.24
N LYS A 506 9.73 -8.76 11.63
CA LYS A 506 10.68 -7.97 12.41
C LYS A 506 10.00 -7.30 13.59
N TYR A 507 10.04 -7.95 14.73
CA TYR A 507 9.33 -7.50 15.94
C TYR A 507 9.75 -6.08 16.40
N GLY A 508 11.02 -5.73 16.22
CA GLY A 508 11.58 -4.44 16.66
C GLY A 508 11.13 -3.23 15.82
N SER A 509 10.72 -3.42 14.55
CA SER A 509 10.36 -2.30 13.67
C SER A 509 9.04 -1.62 14.05
N ALA A 510 8.17 -2.33 14.77
CA ALA A 510 6.91 -1.79 15.27
C ALA A 510 7.00 -1.30 16.73
N LYS A 511 8.16 -1.44 17.37
CA LYS A 511 8.38 -0.84 18.69
C LYS A 511 8.67 0.64 18.51
N ARG A 512 7.83 1.47 19.07
CA ARG A 512 8.15 2.88 19.30
C ARG A 512 9.21 2.97 20.37
N ASP A 513 10.24 3.77 20.11
CA ASP A 513 11.21 4.13 21.12
C ASP A 513 10.44 4.82 22.27
N ARG A 514 10.52 4.24 23.47
CA ARG A 514 9.88 4.81 24.66
C ARG A 514 10.55 6.10 25.13
N ASP A 515 11.66 6.49 24.48
CA ASP A 515 12.49 7.62 24.85
C ASP A 515 12.10 8.94 24.17
N LEU A 516 11.01 8.97 23.40
CA LEU A 516 10.32 10.20 23.00
C LEU A 516 9.31 10.57 24.09
N ARG A 517 9.83 10.90 25.27
CA ARG A 517 9.07 11.60 26.31
C ARG A 517 9.45 13.07 26.32
#